data_ba789299900134d6fb3d379fce7e89e5
#
_entry.id   ba789299900134d6fb3d379fce7e89e5
#
_cell.length_a   1.000
_cell.length_b   1.000
_cell.length_c   1.000
_cell.angle_alpha   90.00
_cell.angle_beta   90.00
_cell.angle_gamma   90.00
#
_symmetry.space_group_name_H-M   'P 1'
#
loop_
_entity.id
_entity.type
_entity.pdbx_description
1 polymer ?
#
loop_
_entity_poly.entity_id
_entity_poly.type
_entity_poly.pdbx_seq_one_letter_code
_entity_poly.pdbx_strand_id
1 'polypeptide(L)'
;GGATAIGEQPIKGLIDPGAMARMSLGEALTNIGSVRITELSDIKASVNWMHAAKLDADGAHMYEACEALAEAMKHLGVAVDGGKDSLSMAAGAPGESPDRSAEGKVKAPGSCVVSAYALVPDVTRKLTPDVKRAGESRFVHVEISSGRRRVGGSALAQVLSQLGRKTPDLDDPMTLASAFRVLQRLMGEDDMGGLLACHDISDGGLVVSLLEMCFSGDCGAEVLIDASHVNEDDRHIPVLTHDDGHVASPAPHPLGAAYANLFAEELGWV
;
A
#
# COMPACT_ATOMS: atom_id res chain seq x y z
N GLY A 1 -9.04 -24.92 -3.72
CA GLY A 1 -7.90 -24.21 -4.32
C GLY A 1 -7.15 -23.40 -3.29
N GLY A 2 -6.24 -22.54 -3.74
CA GLY A 2 -5.51 -21.61 -2.90
C GLY A 2 -5.39 -20.27 -3.56
N ALA A 3 -5.26 -19.22 -2.76
CA ALA A 3 -4.94 -17.87 -3.18
C ALA A 3 -3.61 -17.43 -2.54
N THR A 4 -2.85 -16.62 -3.25
CA THR A 4 -1.64 -15.99 -2.75
C THR A 4 -1.63 -14.53 -3.16
N ALA A 5 -1.08 -13.68 -2.30
CA ALA A 5 -0.91 -12.26 -2.57
C ALA A 5 0.38 -11.76 -1.90
N ILE A 6 0.91 -10.68 -2.41
CA ILE A 6 2.13 -10.06 -1.88
C ILE A 6 1.82 -8.61 -1.53
N GLY A 7 2.43 -8.13 -0.44
CA GLY A 7 2.49 -6.72 -0.09
C GLY A 7 3.91 -6.34 0.31
N GLU A 8 4.37 -5.17 -0.15
CA GLU A 8 5.69 -4.63 0.16
C GLU A 8 5.73 -3.12 -0.07
N GLN A 9 6.37 -2.36 0.82
CA GLN A 9 6.31 -0.90 0.82
C GLN A 9 7.65 -0.23 1.20
N PRO A 10 8.78 -0.56 0.55
CA PRO A 10 10.12 -0.18 1.01
C PRO A 10 10.35 1.34 1.07
N ILE A 11 9.77 2.11 0.14
CA ILE A 11 9.98 3.56 0.11
C ILE A 11 9.26 4.25 1.28
N LYS A 12 8.13 3.71 1.71
CA LYS A 12 7.43 4.18 2.92
C LYS A 12 8.28 3.96 4.17
N GLY A 13 9.10 2.89 4.19
CA GLY A 13 10.04 2.60 5.26
C GLY A 13 11.17 3.62 5.45
N LEU A 14 11.46 4.43 4.43
CA LEU A 14 12.39 5.55 4.55
C LEU A 14 11.81 6.72 5.38
N ILE A 15 10.50 6.76 5.57
CA ILE A 15 9.80 7.75 6.39
C ILE A 15 9.47 7.15 7.76
N ASP A 16 8.87 5.97 7.77
CA ASP A 16 8.39 5.28 8.98
C ASP A 16 8.46 3.75 8.78
N PRO A 17 9.41 3.08 9.46
CA PRO A 17 9.57 1.62 9.34
C PRO A 17 8.35 0.83 9.84
N GLY A 18 7.67 1.33 10.87
CA GLY A 18 6.47 0.69 11.41
C GLY A 18 5.29 0.78 10.44
N ALA A 19 5.07 1.97 9.86
CA ALA A 19 4.06 2.16 8.82
C ALA A 19 4.35 1.28 7.59
N MET A 20 5.60 1.21 7.14
CA MET A 20 6.01 0.31 6.04
C MET A 20 5.56 -1.13 6.30
N ALA A 21 5.83 -1.65 7.49
CA ALA A 21 5.51 -3.03 7.83
C ALA A 21 3.98 -3.27 7.92
N ARG A 22 3.24 -2.34 8.52
CA ARG A 22 1.77 -2.40 8.57
C ARG A 22 1.13 -2.28 7.19
N MET A 23 1.65 -1.39 6.35
CA MET A 23 1.20 -1.22 4.98
C MET A 23 1.49 -2.44 4.11
N SER A 24 2.67 -3.07 4.24
CA SER A 24 2.99 -4.32 3.54
C SER A 24 2.00 -5.44 3.90
N LEU A 25 1.61 -5.55 5.17
CA LEU A 25 0.56 -6.48 5.59
C LEU A 25 -0.80 -6.09 5.00
N GLY A 26 -1.16 -4.82 5.11
CA GLY A 26 -2.43 -4.30 4.60
C GLY A 26 -2.60 -4.55 3.11
N GLU A 27 -1.57 -4.27 2.32
CA GLU A 27 -1.55 -4.51 0.87
C GLU A 27 -1.71 -6.00 0.53
N ALA A 28 -0.99 -6.90 1.21
CA ALA A 28 -1.18 -8.33 1.00
C ALA A 28 -2.63 -8.77 1.28
N LEU A 29 -3.27 -8.16 2.29
CA LEU A 29 -4.66 -8.49 2.65
C LEU A 29 -5.67 -7.84 1.70
N THR A 30 -5.47 -6.61 1.24
CA THR A 30 -6.35 -6.01 0.24
C THR A 30 -6.27 -6.74 -1.09
N ASN A 31 -5.09 -7.15 -1.47
CA ASN A 31 -4.82 -7.90 -2.70
C ASN A 31 -5.53 -9.29 -2.68
N ILE A 32 -5.38 -10.07 -1.60
CA ILE A 32 -6.04 -11.37 -1.49
C ILE A 32 -7.57 -11.25 -1.31
N GLY A 33 -8.05 -10.07 -0.91
CA GLY A 33 -9.46 -9.82 -0.62
C GLY A 33 -10.39 -10.02 -1.81
N SER A 34 -9.88 -9.94 -3.05
CA SER A 34 -10.64 -10.17 -4.28
C SER A 34 -11.00 -11.65 -4.55
N VAL A 35 -10.55 -12.57 -3.70
CA VAL A 35 -10.88 -14.00 -3.78
C VAL A 35 -11.64 -14.43 -2.54
N ARG A 36 -12.70 -15.23 -2.71
CA ARG A 36 -13.47 -15.79 -1.57
C ARG A 36 -12.65 -16.84 -0.84
N ILE A 37 -12.17 -16.52 0.35
CA ILE A 37 -11.44 -17.44 1.24
C ILE A 37 -12.35 -17.97 2.35
N THR A 38 -11.82 -18.81 3.23
CA THR A 38 -12.55 -19.33 4.40
C THR A 38 -12.81 -18.24 5.43
N GLU A 39 -11.75 -17.76 6.09
CA GLU A 39 -11.80 -16.75 7.13
C GLU A 39 -10.51 -15.89 7.10
N LEU A 40 -10.58 -14.66 7.59
CA LEU A 40 -9.40 -13.79 7.73
C LEU A 40 -8.30 -14.42 8.59
N SER A 41 -8.68 -15.08 9.68
CA SER A 41 -7.76 -15.76 10.60
C SER A 41 -7.13 -17.04 10.02
N ASP A 42 -7.64 -17.55 8.91
CA ASP A 42 -7.05 -18.69 8.20
C ASP A 42 -5.90 -18.27 7.28
N ILE A 43 -5.75 -16.98 7.02
CA ILE A 43 -4.61 -16.46 6.27
C ILE A 43 -3.34 -16.74 7.06
N LYS A 44 -2.35 -17.30 6.36
CA LYS A 44 -0.98 -17.41 6.84
C LYS A 44 -0.08 -16.56 5.96
N ALA A 45 1.06 -16.19 6.50
CA ALA A 45 2.03 -15.38 5.77
C ALA A 45 3.45 -15.93 5.90
N SER A 46 4.19 -15.82 4.82
CA SER A 46 5.65 -15.90 4.83
C SER A 46 6.21 -14.48 4.71
N VAL A 47 7.09 -14.10 5.63
CA VAL A 47 7.65 -12.74 5.65
C VAL A 47 9.14 -12.76 5.36
N ASN A 48 9.55 -12.02 4.33
CA ASN A 48 10.95 -11.86 3.99
C ASN A 48 11.43 -10.46 4.41
N TRP A 49 12.41 -10.43 5.30
CA TRP A 49 13.05 -9.21 5.79
C TRP A 49 14.32 -8.92 5.00
N MET A 50 14.44 -7.69 4.50
CA MET A 50 15.58 -7.25 3.71
C MET A 50 16.09 -5.92 4.24
N HIS A 51 17.19 -5.96 5.00
CA HIS A 51 17.78 -4.81 5.67
C HIS A 51 19.30 -4.83 5.63
N ALA A 52 19.93 -3.67 5.62
CA ALA A 52 21.36 -3.54 5.88
C ALA A 52 21.62 -3.45 7.40
N ALA A 53 21.14 -4.41 8.18
CA ALA A 53 20.97 -4.35 9.64
C ALA A 53 22.24 -4.03 10.44
N LYS A 54 23.42 -4.17 9.82
CA LYS A 54 24.71 -3.84 10.45
C LYS A 54 25.19 -2.43 10.16
N LEU A 55 24.45 -1.67 9.38
CA LEU A 55 24.81 -0.32 8.97
C LEU A 55 23.86 0.70 9.57
N ASP A 56 24.40 1.80 10.10
CA ASP A 56 23.68 2.91 10.69
C ASP A 56 22.54 2.48 11.64
N ALA A 57 21.33 3.04 11.47
CA ALA A 57 20.15 2.73 12.27
C ALA A 57 19.31 1.57 11.72
N ASP A 58 19.70 0.92 10.60
CA ASP A 58 18.86 -0.06 9.90
C ASP A 58 18.46 -1.26 10.78
N GLY A 59 19.30 -1.66 11.73
CA GLY A 59 18.94 -2.70 12.70
C GLY A 59 17.82 -2.28 13.65
N ALA A 60 17.79 -1.02 14.08
CA ALA A 60 16.74 -0.46 14.91
C ALA A 60 15.45 -0.29 14.11
N HIS A 61 15.53 0.19 12.88
CA HIS A 61 14.38 0.30 11.97
C HIS A 61 13.75 -1.07 11.68
N MET A 62 14.57 -2.10 11.49
CA MET A 62 14.08 -3.47 11.32
C MET A 62 13.32 -3.96 12.56
N TYR A 63 13.85 -3.68 13.76
CA TYR A 63 13.19 -4.07 15.01
C TYR A 63 11.83 -3.37 15.16
N GLU A 64 11.77 -2.07 14.91
CA GLU A 64 10.55 -1.26 14.95
C GLU A 64 9.50 -1.78 13.95
N ALA A 65 9.92 -2.07 12.71
CA ALA A 65 9.07 -2.66 11.68
C ALA A 65 8.53 -4.03 12.10
N CYS A 66 9.37 -4.87 12.71
CA CYS A 66 9.00 -6.20 13.18
C CYS A 66 7.98 -6.15 14.32
N GLU A 67 8.15 -5.24 15.27
CA GLU A 67 7.22 -5.02 16.39
C GLU A 67 5.86 -4.53 15.86
N ALA A 68 5.86 -3.55 14.97
CA ALA A 68 4.65 -3.00 14.35
C ALA A 68 3.87 -4.06 13.54
N LEU A 69 4.58 -4.89 12.75
CA LEU A 69 3.98 -6.01 12.03
C LEU A 69 3.33 -7.01 12.98
N ALA A 70 4.06 -7.41 14.03
CA ALA A 70 3.59 -8.40 14.99
C ALA A 70 2.31 -7.93 15.72
N GLU A 71 2.24 -6.65 16.08
CA GLU A 71 1.05 -6.06 16.70
C GLU A 71 -0.13 -6.03 15.75
N ALA A 72 0.04 -5.56 14.52
CA ALA A 72 -1.02 -5.54 13.52
C ALA A 72 -1.55 -6.97 13.23
N MET A 73 -0.65 -7.94 13.07
CA MET A 73 -1.02 -9.34 12.84
C MET A 73 -1.80 -9.95 13.99
N LYS A 74 -1.46 -9.63 15.24
CA LYS A 74 -2.24 -10.06 16.42
C LYS A 74 -3.67 -9.53 16.40
N HIS A 75 -3.86 -8.25 16.06
CA HIS A 75 -5.18 -7.64 15.96
C HIS A 75 -6.03 -8.27 14.84
N LEU A 76 -5.40 -8.62 13.72
CA LEU A 76 -6.07 -9.23 12.56
C LEU A 76 -6.28 -10.74 12.70
N GLY A 77 -5.58 -11.39 13.63
CA GLY A 77 -5.58 -12.84 13.77
C GLY A 77 -4.82 -13.57 12.66
N VAL A 78 -3.98 -12.88 11.90
CA VAL A 78 -3.13 -13.45 10.85
C VAL A 78 -1.81 -13.93 11.45
N ALA A 79 -1.31 -15.09 11.02
CA ALA A 79 -0.08 -15.66 11.56
C ALA A 79 1.02 -15.80 10.51
N VAL A 80 2.25 -15.51 10.93
CA VAL A 80 3.45 -15.88 10.16
C VAL A 80 3.82 -17.32 10.49
N ASP A 81 3.95 -18.17 9.50
CA ASP A 81 4.38 -19.57 9.65
C ASP A 81 5.65 -19.89 8.83
N GLY A 82 6.18 -18.92 8.11
CA GLY A 82 7.42 -19.04 7.36
C GLY A 82 8.08 -17.69 7.12
N GLY A 83 9.30 -17.73 6.61
CA GLY A 83 10.00 -16.51 6.26
C GLY A 83 11.51 -16.68 6.19
N LYS A 84 12.17 -15.60 5.84
CA LYS A 84 13.63 -15.50 5.85
C LYS A 84 14.07 -14.05 6.05
N ASP A 85 15.32 -13.88 6.36
CA ASP A 85 15.96 -12.58 6.49
C ASP A 85 17.19 -12.47 5.58
N SER A 86 17.40 -11.27 5.05
CA SER A 86 18.57 -10.86 4.28
C SER A 86 19.13 -9.58 4.92
N LEU A 87 20.10 -9.75 5.83
CA LEU A 87 20.56 -8.67 6.72
C LEU A 87 21.81 -7.94 6.22
N SER A 88 22.18 -8.15 4.97
CA SER A 88 23.36 -7.52 4.35
C SER A 88 23.00 -6.82 3.02
N MET A 89 21.88 -6.10 3.03
CA MET A 89 21.34 -5.44 1.83
C MET A 89 22.09 -4.15 1.49
N ALA A 90 23.39 -4.29 1.23
CA ALA A 90 24.25 -3.20 0.78
C ALA A 90 25.32 -3.76 -0.18
N ALA A 91 25.71 -2.94 -1.13
CA ALA A 91 26.77 -3.25 -2.09
C ALA A 91 27.90 -2.21 -2.04
N GLY A 92 29.13 -2.64 -2.29
CA GLY A 92 30.25 -1.73 -2.52
C GLY A 92 30.05 -0.98 -3.85
N ALA A 93 30.09 0.35 -3.82
CA ALA A 93 30.07 1.20 -5.00
C ALA A 93 31.38 1.99 -5.06
N PRO A 94 32.34 1.63 -5.93
CA PRO A 94 33.52 2.45 -6.15
C PRO A 94 33.09 3.72 -6.91
N GLY A 95 33.23 4.87 -6.27
CA GLY A 95 32.82 6.15 -6.81
C GLY A 95 31.82 6.89 -5.91
N GLU A 96 31.42 8.05 -6.31
CA GLU A 96 30.58 8.94 -5.52
C GLU A 96 29.23 8.30 -5.10
N SER A 97 29.15 7.82 -3.86
CA SER A 97 27.88 7.52 -3.24
C SER A 97 27.29 8.81 -2.63
N PRO A 98 26.05 9.20 -2.94
CA PRO A 98 25.38 10.30 -2.28
C PRO A 98 25.23 10.08 -0.77
N ASP A 99 25.13 8.82 -0.35
CA ASP A 99 25.08 8.44 1.05
C ASP A 99 26.47 8.13 1.61
N ARG A 100 27.10 9.12 2.19
CA ARG A 100 28.43 9.05 2.79
C ARG A 100 28.49 8.26 4.10
N SER A 101 27.33 7.86 4.68
CA SER A 101 27.28 7.17 5.97
C SER A 101 27.87 5.76 5.91
N ALA A 102 28.04 5.19 4.74
CA ALA A 102 28.46 3.82 4.50
C ALA A 102 29.80 3.69 3.74
N GLU A 103 30.70 4.67 3.81
CA GLU A 103 32.08 4.58 3.27
C GLU A 103 32.16 3.88 1.89
N GLY A 104 31.45 4.39 0.88
CA GLY A 104 31.44 3.80 -0.46
C GLY A 104 30.52 2.58 -0.61
N LYS A 105 29.57 2.38 0.28
CA LYS A 105 28.47 1.42 0.15
C LYS A 105 27.17 2.10 -0.24
N VAL A 106 26.38 1.42 -1.06
CA VAL A 106 24.98 1.77 -1.36
C VAL A 106 24.09 0.78 -0.63
N LYS A 107 23.19 1.29 0.23
CA LYS A 107 22.19 0.51 0.93
C LYS A 107 20.90 0.41 0.10
N ALA A 108 20.26 -0.75 0.10
CA ALA A 108 18.86 -0.84 -0.26
C ALA A 108 17.96 -0.24 0.86
N PRO A 109 16.81 0.34 0.54
CA PRO A 109 15.80 0.63 1.55
C PRO A 109 15.47 -0.63 2.35
N GLY A 110 15.32 -0.47 3.68
CA GLY A 110 14.83 -1.55 4.52
C GLY A 110 13.41 -1.92 4.13
N SER A 111 13.11 -3.21 4.01
CA SER A 111 11.78 -3.67 3.61
C SER A 111 11.39 -4.98 4.27
N CYS A 112 10.08 -5.22 4.35
CA CYS A 112 9.53 -6.55 4.55
C CYS A 112 8.57 -6.87 3.40
N VAL A 113 8.66 -8.09 2.88
CA VAL A 113 7.74 -8.62 1.88
C VAL A 113 6.84 -9.62 2.59
N VAL A 114 5.55 -9.32 2.63
CA VAL A 114 4.52 -10.18 3.22
C VAL A 114 3.87 -10.97 2.09
N SER A 115 4.11 -12.27 2.05
CA SER A 115 3.45 -13.20 1.12
C SER A 115 2.32 -13.89 1.86
N ALA A 116 1.10 -13.41 1.68
CA ALA A 116 -0.11 -14.00 2.26
C ALA A 116 -0.62 -15.16 1.42
N TYR A 117 -1.21 -16.17 2.07
CA TYR A 117 -1.86 -17.28 1.40
C TYR A 117 -3.02 -17.84 2.22
N ALA A 118 -4.03 -18.33 1.52
CA ALA A 118 -5.24 -18.86 2.12
C ALA A 118 -5.87 -20.00 1.30
N LEU A 119 -6.68 -20.80 1.95
CA LEU A 119 -7.51 -21.80 1.28
C LEU A 119 -8.70 -21.13 0.59
N VAL A 120 -8.98 -21.57 -0.64
CA VAL A 120 -10.11 -21.14 -1.45
C VAL A 120 -11.06 -22.30 -1.64
N PRO A 121 -12.22 -22.29 -0.96
CA PRO A 121 -13.21 -23.37 -1.08
C PRO A 121 -13.76 -23.52 -2.48
N ASP A 122 -14.05 -22.39 -3.14
CA ASP A 122 -14.58 -22.32 -4.50
C ASP A 122 -13.79 -21.32 -5.35
N VAL A 123 -12.98 -21.81 -6.26
CA VAL A 123 -12.13 -20.99 -7.15
C VAL A 123 -12.90 -20.15 -8.17
N THR A 124 -14.20 -20.38 -8.33
CA THR A 124 -15.05 -19.57 -9.19
C THR A 124 -15.49 -18.26 -8.52
N ARG A 125 -15.43 -18.21 -7.19
CA ARG A 125 -15.78 -17.04 -6.39
C ARG A 125 -14.59 -16.10 -6.24
N LYS A 126 -14.33 -15.37 -7.32
CA LYS A 126 -13.26 -14.35 -7.39
C LYS A 126 -13.73 -13.16 -8.22
N LEU A 127 -13.21 -12.02 -7.90
CA LEU A 127 -13.34 -10.77 -8.66
C LEU A 127 -12.02 -10.51 -9.39
N THR A 128 -12.11 -9.96 -10.56
CA THR A 128 -10.97 -9.51 -11.37
C THR A 128 -11.09 -8.01 -11.61
N PRO A 129 -10.02 -7.29 -11.93
CA PRO A 129 -10.06 -5.83 -12.00
C PRO A 129 -10.84 -5.29 -13.23
N ASP A 130 -11.06 -6.12 -14.26
CA ASP A 130 -11.69 -5.68 -15.51
C ASP A 130 -13.14 -5.20 -15.32
N VAL A 131 -13.46 -4.02 -15.79
CA VAL A 131 -14.82 -3.47 -15.80
C VAL A 131 -15.70 -4.28 -16.76
N LYS A 132 -16.71 -4.97 -16.23
CA LYS A 132 -17.52 -5.93 -17.00
C LYS A 132 -18.77 -5.34 -17.66
N ARG A 133 -19.30 -4.24 -17.12
CA ARG A 133 -20.51 -3.59 -17.61
C ARG A 133 -20.29 -2.08 -17.72
N ALA A 134 -19.44 -1.68 -18.68
CA ALA A 134 -19.18 -0.27 -18.96
C ALA A 134 -20.50 0.47 -19.29
N GLY A 135 -20.69 1.64 -18.68
CA GLY A 135 -21.90 2.45 -18.85
C GLY A 135 -23.10 2.03 -17.99
N GLU A 136 -23.09 0.83 -17.41
CA GLU A 136 -24.18 0.31 -16.56
C GLU A 136 -23.77 0.14 -15.09
N SER A 137 -22.47 -0.02 -14.82
CA SER A 137 -21.92 -0.18 -13.46
C SER A 137 -21.41 1.14 -12.88
N ARG A 138 -21.12 1.10 -11.59
CA ARG A 138 -20.53 2.22 -10.84
C ARG A 138 -19.32 1.75 -10.09
N PHE A 139 -18.30 2.60 -9.98
CA PHE A 139 -17.20 2.41 -9.06
C PHE A 139 -17.64 2.76 -7.64
N VAL A 140 -17.20 1.97 -6.68
CA VAL A 140 -17.36 2.21 -5.26
C VAL A 140 -15.98 2.19 -4.62
N HIS A 141 -15.52 3.33 -4.14
CA HIS A 141 -14.27 3.42 -3.40
C HIS A 141 -14.50 3.03 -1.93
N VAL A 142 -13.91 1.93 -1.51
CA VAL A 142 -13.90 1.47 -0.11
C VAL A 142 -12.61 1.94 0.55
N GLU A 143 -12.73 2.90 1.45
CA GLU A 143 -11.62 3.54 2.11
C GLU A 143 -11.38 2.96 3.51
N ILE A 144 -10.12 2.71 3.86
CA ILE A 144 -9.72 2.17 5.17
C ILE A 144 -8.99 3.23 6.01
N SER A 145 -8.48 4.28 5.39
CA SER A 145 -7.65 5.33 6.01
C SER A 145 -8.39 6.35 6.87
N SER A 146 -9.72 6.22 7.03
CA SER A 146 -10.55 7.19 7.78
C SER A 146 -10.39 8.64 7.29
N GLY A 147 -10.34 8.84 5.98
CA GLY A 147 -10.23 10.16 5.33
C GLY A 147 -8.81 10.71 5.22
N ARG A 148 -7.80 9.94 5.60
CA ARG A 148 -6.39 10.33 5.38
C ARG A 148 -6.03 10.23 3.89
N ARG A 149 -5.09 11.10 3.47
CA ARG A 149 -4.60 11.18 2.08
C ARG A 149 -3.12 11.50 2.06
N ARG A 150 -2.32 10.63 2.66
CA ARG A 150 -0.87 10.79 2.77
C ARG A 150 -0.18 10.37 1.48
N VAL A 151 0.73 11.20 0.97
CA VAL A 151 1.45 10.96 -0.31
C VAL A 151 2.95 10.73 -0.12
N GLY A 152 3.44 10.70 1.10
CA GLY A 152 4.85 10.39 1.38
C GLY A 152 5.18 8.96 1.03
N GLY A 153 6.32 8.73 0.38
CA GLY A 153 6.75 7.41 -0.09
C GLY A 153 5.95 6.85 -1.26
N SER A 154 5.05 7.65 -1.86
CA SER A 154 4.24 7.24 -3.02
C SER A 154 5.00 7.26 -4.33
N ALA A 155 4.47 6.59 -5.35
CA ALA A 155 4.98 6.67 -6.73
C ALA A 155 5.00 8.12 -7.25
N LEU A 156 4.00 8.94 -6.91
CA LEU A 156 3.99 10.36 -7.23
C LEU A 156 5.22 11.08 -6.63
N ALA A 157 5.51 10.85 -5.36
CA ALA A 157 6.67 11.44 -4.70
C ALA A 157 7.97 11.02 -5.40
N GLN A 158 8.12 9.74 -5.74
CA GLN A 158 9.30 9.23 -6.46
C GLN A 158 9.48 9.87 -7.83
N VAL A 159 8.42 9.98 -8.63
CA VAL A 159 8.46 10.63 -9.97
C VAL A 159 8.92 12.08 -9.85
N LEU A 160 8.55 12.75 -8.76
CA LEU A 160 8.96 14.13 -8.48
C LEU A 160 10.32 14.24 -7.77
N SER A 161 11.06 13.12 -7.61
CA SER A 161 12.33 13.05 -6.87
C SER A 161 12.21 13.54 -5.42
N GLN A 162 11.07 13.27 -4.80
CA GLN A 162 10.73 13.64 -3.43
C GLN A 162 10.45 12.39 -2.60
N LEU A 163 10.58 12.50 -1.28
CA LEU A 163 10.19 11.44 -0.36
C LEU A 163 8.86 11.77 0.35
N GLY A 164 8.67 13.02 0.71
CA GLY A 164 7.54 13.45 1.52
C GLY A 164 7.82 13.33 3.03
N ARG A 165 6.82 13.67 3.85
CA ARG A 165 6.96 13.72 5.32
C ARG A 165 6.07 12.73 6.05
N LYS A 166 4.91 12.40 5.49
CA LYS A 166 3.92 11.50 6.08
C LYS A 166 3.56 10.43 5.06
N THR A 167 3.71 9.21 5.46
CA THR A 167 3.39 8.05 4.64
C THR A 167 2.02 7.48 5.01
N PRO A 168 1.30 6.83 4.08
CA PRO A 168 0.18 5.96 4.39
C PRO A 168 0.52 4.96 5.50
N ASP A 169 -0.50 4.61 6.27
CA ASP A 169 -0.37 3.65 7.37
C ASP A 169 -1.68 2.89 7.57
N LEU A 170 -1.61 1.68 8.07
CA LEU A 170 -2.76 0.94 8.59
C LEU A 170 -3.05 1.43 10.02
N ASP A 171 -3.67 2.62 10.13
CA ASP A 171 -3.94 3.28 11.42
C ASP A 171 -4.84 2.43 12.34
N ASP A 172 -5.81 1.72 11.77
CA ASP A 172 -6.71 0.82 12.49
C ASP A 172 -6.89 -0.53 11.78
N PRO A 173 -6.19 -1.58 12.24
CA PRO A 173 -6.34 -2.93 11.69
C PRO A 173 -7.79 -3.47 11.75
N MET A 174 -8.60 -3.00 12.70
CA MET A 174 -9.98 -3.49 12.84
C MET A 174 -10.92 -2.91 11.77
N THR A 175 -10.64 -1.72 11.27
CA THR A 175 -11.34 -1.16 10.11
C THR A 175 -11.06 -2.01 8.86
N LEU A 176 -9.80 -2.38 8.60
CA LEU A 176 -9.46 -3.31 7.51
C LEU A 176 -10.17 -4.66 7.69
N ALA A 177 -10.11 -5.26 8.89
CA ALA A 177 -10.75 -6.54 9.16
C ALA A 177 -12.27 -6.49 8.92
N SER A 178 -12.91 -5.40 9.29
CA SER A 178 -14.35 -5.21 9.12
C SER A 178 -14.73 -5.07 7.64
N ALA A 179 -14.01 -4.23 6.89
CA ALA A 179 -14.21 -4.07 5.45
C ALA A 179 -13.94 -5.37 4.69
N PHE A 180 -12.86 -6.08 5.03
CA PHE A 180 -12.52 -7.39 4.47
C PHE A 180 -13.66 -8.40 4.67
N ARG A 181 -14.20 -8.51 5.89
CA ARG A 181 -15.32 -9.43 6.18
C ARG A 181 -16.59 -9.07 5.41
N VAL A 182 -16.87 -7.77 5.23
CA VAL A 182 -18.01 -7.34 4.42
C VAL A 182 -17.83 -7.77 2.96
N LEU A 183 -16.65 -7.53 2.37
CA LEU A 183 -16.33 -7.95 1.01
C LEU A 183 -16.48 -9.48 0.85
N GLN A 184 -15.88 -10.25 1.77
CA GLN A 184 -15.97 -11.72 1.76
C GLN A 184 -17.40 -12.23 1.92
N ARG A 185 -18.25 -11.55 2.72
CA ARG A 185 -19.67 -11.89 2.85
C ARG A 185 -20.42 -11.65 1.54
N LEU A 186 -20.25 -10.49 0.92
CA LEU A 186 -20.86 -10.19 -0.38
C LEU A 186 -20.47 -11.21 -1.44
N MET A 187 -19.20 -11.54 -1.54
CA MET A 187 -18.71 -12.60 -2.45
C MET A 187 -19.29 -13.99 -2.13
N GLY A 188 -19.81 -14.20 -0.93
CA GLY A 188 -20.51 -15.43 -0.53
C GLY A 188 -21.96 -15.53 -1.00
N GLU A 189 -22.60 -14.43 -1.40
CA GLU A 189 -23.98 -14.38 -1.88
C GLU A 189 -24.10 -14.95 -3.31
N ASP A 190 -25.32 -15.30 -3.75
CA ASP A 190 -25.53 -16.02 -5.00
C ASP A 190 -24.98 -15.29 -6.24
N ASP A 191 -25.18 -13.97 -6.31
CA ASP A 191 -24.68 -13.11 -7.39
C ASP A 191 -23.42 -12.30 -6.97
N MET A 192 -22.70 -12.78 -5.97
CA MET A 192 -21.58 -12.07 -5.33
C MET A 192 -21.97 -10.67 -4.81
N GLY A 193 -23.20 -10.49 -4.32
CA GLY A 193 -23.70 -9.22 -3.81
C GLY A 193 -23.78 -8.11 -4.85
N GLY A 194 -23.85 -8.46 -6.14
CA GLY A 194 -23.81 -7.52 -7.26
C GLY A 194 -22.42 -6.99 -7.59
N LEU A 195 -21.36 -7.49 -6.95
CA LEU A 195 -19.98 -7.12 -7.26
C LEU A 195 -19.57 -7.70 -8.62
N LEU A 196 -19.06 -6.85 -9.50
CA LEU A 196 -18.65 -7.22 -10.85
C LEU A 196 -17.13 -7.28 -11.02
N ALA A 197 -16.41 -6.41 -10.33
CA ALA A 197 -14.97 -6.29 -10.38
C ALA A 197 -14.45 -5.84 -9.01
N CYS A 198 -13.17 -6.00 -8.78
CA CYS A 198 -12.50 -5.48 -7.59
C CYS A 198 -11.02 -5.27 -7.90
N HIS A 199 -10.47 -4.16 -7.43
CA HIS A 199 -9.05 -3.85 -7.45
C HIS A 199 -8.68 -3.22 -6.10
N ASP A 200 -7.55 -3.57 -5.53
CA ASP A 200 -7.00 -2.88 -4.37
C ASP A 200 -6.39 -1.53 -4.78
N ILE A 201 -6.29 -0.61 -3.84
CA ILE A 201 -5.53 0.62 -4.03
C ILE A 201 -4.06 0.29 -3.74
N SER A 202 -3.22 0.46 -4.76
CA SER A 202 -1.80 0.13 -4.72
C SER A 202 -0.94 1.32 -5.19
N ASP A 203 0.25 1.06 -5.69
CA ASP A 203 1.19 2.08 -6.17
C ASP A 203 0.56 2.99 -7.22
N GLY A 204 0.71 4.29 -7.03
CA GLY A 204 0.10 5.33 -7.85
C GLY A 204 -1.30 5.75 -7.39
N GLY A 205 -1.86 5.09 -6.37
CA GLY A 205 -3.11 5.46 -5.71
C GLY A 205 -4.36 5.22 -6.55
N LEU A 206 -5.46 5.84 -6.14
CA LEU A 206 -6.79 5.63 -6.71
C LEU A 206 -6.83 5.83 -8.24
N VAL A 207 -6.11 6.81 -8.77
CA VAL A 207 -6.13 7.09 -10.22
C VAL A 207 -5.52 5.96 -11.02
N VAL A 208 -4.44 5.34 -10.54
CA VAL A 208 -3.78 4.22 -11.24
C VAL A 208 -4.67 2.98 -11.17
N SER A 209 -5.23 2.63 -10.01
CA SER A 209 -6.16 1.51 -9.87
C SER A 209 -7.38 1.65 -10.80
N LEU A 210 -7.96 2.84 -10.91
CA LEU A 210 -9.06 3.11 -11.85
C LEU A 210 -8.62 2.96 -13.32
N LEU A 211 -7.42 3.42 -13.68
CA LEU A 211 -6.88 3.26 -15.04
C LEU A 211 -6.64 1.79 -15.38
N GLU A 212 -6.11 1.01 -14.46
CA GLU A 212 -5.88 -0.43 -14.64
C GLU A 212 -7.18 -1.20 -14.81
N MET A 213 -8.22 -0.85 -14.04
CA MET A 213 -9.56 -1.41 -14.20
C MET A 213 -10.18 -1.06 -15.57
N CYS A 214 -9.97 0.17 -16.03
CA CYS A 214 -10.44 0.61 -17.34
C CYS A 214 -9.67 -0.06 -18.48
N PHE A 215 -8.35 -0.15 -18.39
CA PHE A 215 -7.52 -0.81 -19.39
C PHE A 215 -7.85 -2.31 -19.51
N SER A 216 -8.00 -2.99 -18.38
CA SER A 216 -8.38 -4.41 -18.40
C SER A 216 -9.82 -4.64 -18.89
N GLY A 217 -10.70 -3.66 -18.71
CA GLY A 217 -12.10 -3.70 -19.18
C GLY A 217 -12.32 -3.14 -20.57
N ASP A 218 -11.26 -2.68 -21.28
CA ASP A 218 -11.33 -2.01 -22.59
C ASP A 218 -12.36 -0.88 -22.63
N CYS A 219 -12.37 -0.02 -21.61
CA CYS A 219 -13.33 1.08 -21.46
C CYS A 219 -12.70 2.32 -20.85
N GLY A 220 -13.44 3.43 -20.81
CA GLY A 220 -13.11 4.63 -20.08
C GLY A 220 -14.02 4.82 -18.87
N ALA A 221 -13.67 5.80 -18.02
CA ALA A 221 -14.48 6.22 -16.89
C ALA A 221 -14.51 7.74 -16.79
N GLU A 222 -15.61 8.27 -16.27
CA GLU A 222 -15.72 9.66 -15.84
C GLU A 222 -15.85 9.66 -14.32
N VAL A 223 -14.91 10.33 -13.63
CA VAL A 223 -14.82 10.32 -12.17
C VAL A 223 -14.82 11.76 -11.65
N LEU A 224 -15.74 12.05 -10.75
CA LEU A 224 -15.78 13.34 -10.04
C LEU A 224 -15.03 13.21 -8.72
N ILE A 225 -13.94 13.96 -8.56
CA ILE A 225 -13.15 14.00 -7.34
C ILE A 225 -13.61 15.17 -6.46
N ASP A 226 -14.15 14.86 -5.29
CA ASP A 226 -14.45 15.85 -4.27
C ASP A 226 -13.19 16.11 -3.41
N ALA A 227 -12.60 17.27 -3.58
CA ALA A 227 -11.40 17.69 -2.87
C ALA A 227 -11.70 18.44 -1.55
N SER A 228 -12.96 18.56 -1.15
CA SER A 228 -13.36 19.39 0.00
C SER A 228 -12.96 18.81 1.36
N HIS A 229 -12.78 17.49 1.45
CA HIS A 229 -12.61 16.76 2.71
C HIS A 229 -11.19 16.32 3.04
N VAL A 230 -10.17 16.79 2.32
CA VAL A 230 -8.77 16.43 2.61
C VAL A 230 -8.26 17.27 3.78
N ASN A 231 -7.69 16.63 4.79
CA ASN A 231 -7.08 17.30 5.93
C ASN A 231 -5.97 18.27 5.48
N GLU A 232 -5.83 19.42 6.17
CA GLU A 232 -4.79 20.40 5.82
C GLU A 232 -3.39 19.79 5.80
N ASP A 233 -3.11 18.93 6.75
CA ASP A 233 -1.82 18.22 6.86
C ASP A 233 -1.51 17.31 5.67
N ASP A 234 -2.52 16.78 5.00
CA ASP A 234 -2.40 15.85 3.88
C ASP A 234 -2.40 16.60 2.51
N ARG A 235 -2.64 17.93 2.51
CA ARG A 235 -2.58 18.77 1.29
C ARG A 235 -1.16 19.19 0.88
N HIS A 236 -0.16 18.83 1.67
CA HIS A 236 1.24 19.14 1.38
C HIS A 236 1.80 18.16 0.34
N ILE A 237 1.67 18.54 -0.92
CA ILE A 237 2.34 17.84 -2.02
C ILE A 237 3.81 18.24 -2.02
N PRO A 238 4.73 17.31 -2.35
CA PRO A 238 6.09 17.66 -2.69
C PRO A 238 6.07 18.69 -3.83
N VAL A 239 6.48 19.92 -3.53
CA VAL A 239 6.59 20.97 -4.56
C VAL A 239 7.90 20.76 -5.30
N LEU A 240 7.87 20.80 -6.63
CA LEU A 240 9.06 20.88 -7.46
C LEU A 240 9.88 22.09 -7.01
N THR A 241 11.07 21.86 -6.49
CA THR A 241 12.03 22.93 -6.21
C THR A 241 12.53 23.47 -7.54
N HIS A 242 12.47 24.76 -7.74
CA HIS A 242 13.25 25.41 -8.79
C HIS A 242 14.76 25.22 -8.52
N ASP A 243 15.59 25.30 -9.56
CA ASP A 243 17.03 25.01 -9.63
C ASP A 243 17.95 25.69 -8.58
N ASP A 244 17.41 26.45 -7.63
CA ASP A 244 18.18 27.22 -6.64
C ASP A 244 18.37 26.50 -5.27
N GLY A 245 17.87 25.28 -5.14
CA GLY A 245 18.11 24.42 -3.95
C GLY A 245 17.39 24.88 -2.66
N HIS A 246 16.58 25.93 -2.72
CA HIS A 246 15.77 26.36 -1.59
C HIS A 246 14.48 25.52 -1.51
N VAL A 247 14.37 24.71 -0.47
CA VAL A 247 13.11 24.05 -0.09
C VAL A 247 12.16 25.15 0.39
N ALA A 248 11.30 25.63 -0.49
CA ALA A 248 10.18 26.46 -0.07
C ALA A 248 9.34 25.65 0.91
N SER A 249 9.02 26.23 2.06
CA SER A 249 8.03 25.63 2.97
C SER A 249 6.76 25.41 2.15
N PRO A 250 6.23 24.17 2.05
CA PRO A 250 5.12 23.90 1.16
C PRO A 250 3.89 24.63 1.67
N ALA A 251 3.55 25.75 1.02
CA ALA A 251 2.21 26.31 1.19
C ALA A 251 1.20 25.32 0.59
N PRO A 252 0.00 25.17 1.17
CA PRO A 252 -1.01 24.29 0.61
C PRO A 252 -1.31 24.71 -0.83
N HIS A 253 -1.00 23.83 -1.77
CA HIS A 253 -1.27 24.09 -3.19
C HIS A 253 -2.78 24.04 -3.44
N PRO A 254 -3.38 24.93 -4.25
CA PRO A 254 -4.82 24.91 -4.54
C PRO A 254 -5.33 23.57 -5.07
N LEU A 255 -4.50 22.82 -5.80
CA LEU A 255 -4.80 21.47 -6.30
C LEU A 255 -4.31 20.37 -5.35
N GLY A 256 -3.74 20.72 -4.19
CA GLY A 256 -3.15 19.75 -3.25
C GLY A 256 -4.11 18.67 -2.83
N ALA A 257 -5.35 19.06 -2.51
CA ALA A 257 -6.39 18.12 -2.14
C ALA A 257 -6.79 17.17 -3.28
N ALA A 258 -6.85 17.66 -4.52
CA ALA A 258 -7.16 16.81 -5.69
C ALA A 258 -6.05 15.79 -5.94
N TYR A 259 -4.79 16.22 -5.91
CA TYR A 259 -3.65 15.32 -6.05
C TYR A 259 -3.58 14.30 -4.91
N ALA A 260 -3.80 14.73 -3.67
CA ALA A 260 -3.82 13.82 -2.54
C ALA A 260 -4.92 12.75 -2.68
N ASN A 261 -6.14 13.11 -3.11
CA ASN A 261 -7.20 12.13 -3.38
C ASN A 261 -6.86 11.14 -4.51
N LEU A 262 -6.17 11.59 -5.54
CA LEU A 262 -5.84 10.76 -6.70
C LEU A 262 -4.65 9.83 -6.45
N PHE A 263 -3.63 10.32 -5.75
CA PHE A 263 -2.31 9.69 -5.69
C PHE A 263 -1.89 9.21 -4.30
N ALA A 264 -2.72 9.42 -3.26
CA ALA A 264 -2.44 8.78 -1.98
C ALA A 264 -2.64 7.27 -2.11
N GLU A 265 -1.64 6.53 -1.65
CA GLU A 265 -1.61 5.06 -1.68
C GLU A 265 -2.12 4.50 -0.34
N GLU A 266 -3.23 5.06 0.14
CA GLU A 266 -3.92 4.56 1.32
C GLU A 266 -4.63 3.25 0.99
N LEU A 267 -4.70 2.32 1.94
CA LEU A 267 -5.34 1.03 1.74
C LEU A 267 -6.83 1.17 1.42
N GLY A 268 -7.30 0.37 0.49
CA GLY A 268 -8.70 0.34 0.08
C GLY A 268 -8.95 -0.55 -1.13
N TRP A 269 -10.18 -0.48 -1.63
CA TRP A 269 -10.61 -1.16 -2.87
C TRP A 269 -11.45 -0.24 -3.75
N VAL A 270 -11.44 -0.57 -5.03
CA VAL A 270 -12.41 -0.09 -6.02
C VAL A 270 -13.21 -1.24 -6.57
#